data_7b823f4cdf0d97da1c64a64761625944
#
_entry.id   7b823f4cdf0d97da1c64a64761625944
#
_cell.length_a   1.000
_cell.length_b   1.000
_cell.length_c   1.000
_cell.angle_alpha   90.00
_cell.angle_beta   90.00
_cell.angle_gamma   90.00
#
_symmetry.space_group_name_H-M   'P 1'
#
loop_
_entity.id
_entity.type
_entity.pdbx_description
1 polymer ?
#
loop_
_entity_poly.entity_id
_entity_poly.type
_entity_poly.pdbx_seq_one_letter_code
_entity_poly.pdbx_strand_id
1 'polypeptide(L)'
;MELPRRKPSDVHLPDGAFTQTMERLRQLQDAHDLCICIAYAFDFRTRMLPYWYADKRMAPCSVRTLADILHASGFKHLRIVLQQWTPNFRPSEAVLDGRPIDVLMVSSMQVHAEPSYELVRDACRLGDARPLILAGGPKAIYEPTDYFEMGPEPGVGADCVAVGEAYVLLELLEAVLKHRASGEPIRSAFDRTRRSGTLAGIPGLVYLSPDSSPDRPVAVHTGVQRLLRNLDEMPMPDAGYRVLEPPHR
;
A
#
# COMPACT_ATOMS: atom_id res chain seq x y z
N MET A 1 31.20 -14.35 16.06
CA MET A 1 30.11 -14.24 15.06
C MET A 1 30.36 -12.96 14.27
N GLU A 2 30.57 -13.06 12.96
CA GLU A 2 30.78 -11.88 12.12
C GLU A 2 29.41 -11.23 11.84
N LEU A 3 29.36 -9.91 11.97
CA LEU A 3 28.13 -9.16 11.68
C LEU A 3 27.85 -9.15 10.16
N PRO A 4 26.58 -9.15 9.77
CA PRO A 4 26.23 -9.05 8.35
C PRO A 4 26.79 -7.78 7.73
N ARG A 5 27.33 -7.89 6.54
CA ARG A 5 27.82 -6.75 5.74
C ARG A 5 26.87 -6.52 4.57
N ARG A 6 26.87 -5.28 4.08
CA ARG A 6 26.17 -4.95 2.83
C ARG A 6 26.63 -5.88 1.72
N LYS A 7 25.70 -6.44 0.97
CA LYS A 7 26.05 -7.31 -0.17
C LYS A 7 26.52 -6.45 -1.34
N PRO A 8 27.57 -6.86 -2.06
CA PRO A 8 28.02 -6.17 -3.28
C PRO A 8 26.94 -6.07 -4.36
N SER A 9 25.94 -6.98 -4.31
CA SER A 9 24.81 -7.04 -5.24
C SER A 9 23.66 -6.08 -4.92
N ASP A 10 23.74 -5.33 -3.83
CA ASP A 10 22.69 -4.37 -3.49
C ASP A 10 22.64 -3.25 -4.55
N VAL A 11 21.46 -3.09 -5.17
CA VAL A 11 21.21 -2.06 -6.17
C VAL A 11 20.60 -0.85 -5.47
N HIS A 12 21.17 0.32 -5.70
CA HIS A 12 20.69 1.58 -5.15
C HIS A 12 19.93 2.38 -6.20
N LEU A 13 19.01 3.19 -5.70
CA LEU A 13 18.43 4.26 -6.48
C LEU A 13 19.53 5.28 -6.83
N PRO A 14 19.49 5.88 -8.03
CA PRO A 14 20.29 7.05 -8.33
C PRO A 14 19.96 8.19 -7.35
N ASP A 15 20.95 9.03 -7.04
CA ASP A 15 20.76 10.19 -6.18
C ASP A 15 19.70 11.14 -6.79
N GLY A 16 18.76 11.60 -5.98
CA GLY A 16 17.64 12.43 -6.40
C GLY A 16 16.48 11.70 -7.09
N ALA A 17 16.59 10.39 -7.36
CA ALA A 17 15.54 9.65 -8.04
C ALA A 17 14.23 9.60 -7.23
N PHE A 18 14.33 9.51 -5.92
CA PHE A 18 13.16 9.52 -5.04
C PHE A 18 12.40 10.85 -5.13
N THR A 19 13.11 11.96 -4.97
CA THR A 19 12.56 13.33 -5.09
C THR A 19 11.94 13.57 -6.46
N GLN A 20 12.63 13.18 -7.53
CA GLN A 20 12.12 13.31 -8.91
C GLN A 20 10.84 12.52 -9.12
N THR A 21 10.71 11.33 -8.53
CA THR A 21 9.50 10.51 -8.64
C THR A 21 8.31 11.18 -7.91
N MET A 22 8.55 11.76 -6.73
CA MET A 22 7.52 12.54 -6.04
C MET A 22 7.06 13.76 -6.86
N GLU A 23 7.99 14.46 -7.50
CA GLU A 23 7.67 15.61 -8.35
C GLU A 23 6.85 15.22 -9.59
N ARG A 24 7.20 14.13 -10.25
CA ARG A 24 6.41 13.61 -11.40
C ARG A 24 5.01 13.19 -10.97
N LEU A 25 4.87 12.51 -9.80
CA LEU A 25 3.57 12.16 -9.24
C LEU A 25 2.74 13.39 -8.92
N ARG A 26 3.35 14.44 -8.37
CA ARG A 26 2.65 15.70 -8.06
C ARG A 26 2.01 16.31 -9.31
N GLN A 27 2.70 16.25 -10.45
CA GLN A 27 2.16 16.72 -11.72
C GLN A 27 0.99 15.85 -12.20
N LEU A 28 1.10 14.52 -12.06
CA LEU A 28 0.03 13.60 -12.44
C LEU A 28 -1.18 13.69 -11.49
N GLN A 29 -0.93 13.89 -10.19
CA GLN A 29 -2.00 13.99 -9.17
C GLN A 29 -2.90 15.20 -9.38
N ASP A 30 -2.39 16.32 -9.86
CA ASP A 30 -3.21 17.50 -10.16
C ASP A 30 -4.30 17.20 -11.22
N ALA A 31 -4.10 16.16 -12.02
CA ALA A 31 -5.07 15.69 -13.02
C ALA A 31 -5.99 14.57 -12.49
N HIS A 32 -5.68 13.91 -11.38
CA HIS A 32 -6.34 12.65 -11.00
C HIS A 32 -6.95 12.59 -9.60
N ASP A 33 -6.76 13.54 -8.73
CA ASP A 33 -7.41 13.75 -7.42
C ASP A 33 -7.99 12.48 -6.73
N LEU A 34 -7.10 11.61 -6.23
CA LEU A 34 -7.47 10.32 -5.64
C LEU A 34 -7.74 10.39 -4.15
N CYS A 35 -8.78 9.68 -3.68
CA CYS A 35 -9.02 9.40 -2.27
C CYS A 35 -8.29 8.13 -1.83
N ILE A 36 -7.30 8.26 -0.96
CA ILE A 36 -6.44 7.16 -0.51
C ILE A 36 -6.64 6.90 0.98
N CYS A 37 -6.95 5.65 1.32
CA CYS A 37 -6.99 5.16 2.69
C CYS A 37 -5.81 4.24 2.96
N ILE A 38 -5.03 4.53 4.00
CA ILE A 38 -3.96 3.67 4.51
C ILE A 38 -4.48 3.02 5.78
N ALA A 39 -4.79 1.73 5.73
CA ALA A 39 -5.28 0.96 6.85
C ALA A 39 -4.15 0.13 7.49
N TYR A 40 -3.93 0.32 8.78
CA TYR A 40 -3.04 -0.54 9.57
C TYR A 40 -3.87 -1.57 10.32
N ALA A 41 -3.71 -2.83 9.96
CA ALA A 41 -4.42 -3.94 10.56
C ALA A 41 -3.89 -4.26 11.97
N PHE A 42 -4.78 -4.58 12.90
CA PHE A 42 -4.42 -4.89 14.26
C PHE A 42 -5.26 -6.03 14.86
N ASP A 43 -4.59 -7.08 15.35
CA ASP A 43 -5.24 -8.18 16.06
C ASP A 43 -5.23 -7.92 17.57
N PHE A 44 -6.41 -7.66 18.12
CA PHE A 44 -6.59 -7.39 19.56
C PHE A 44 -6.20 -8.58 20.45
N ARG A 45 -6.21 -9.80 19.93
CA ARG A 45 -5.79 -11.02 20.65
C ARG A 45 -4.29 -11.01 20.94
N THR A 46 -3.51 -10.28 20.17
CA THR A 46 -2.05 -10.16 20.34
C THR A 46 -1.64 -9.11 21.37
N ARG A 47 -2.62 -8.38 21.93
CA ARG A 47 -2.37 -7.32 22.90
C ARG A 47 -1.84 -7.89 24.22
N MET A 48 -0.65 -7.48 24.60
CA MET A 48 0.02 -7.92 25.80
C MET A 48 0.15 -6.78 26.83
N LEU A 49 -0.15 -7.07 28.10
CA LEU A 49 0.28 -6.21 29.21
C LEU A 49 1.82 -6.32 29.38
N PRO A 50 2.55 -5.22 29.58
CA PRO A 50 2.10 -3.84 29.81
C PRO A 50 1.99 -2.97 28.54
N TYR A 51 2.12 -3.55 27.35
CA TYR A 51 2.21 -2.79 26.07
C TYR A 51 0.88 -2.23 25.58
N TRP A 52 -0.26 -2.59 26.19
CA TRP A 52 -1.57 -2.10 25.78
C TRP A 52 -1.69 -0.57 25.72
N TYR A 53 -0.91 0.15 26.54
CA TYR A 53 -0.88 1.61 26.53
C TYR A 53 -0.20 2.13 25.26
N ALA A 54 0.93 1.54 24.88
CA ALA A 54 1.64 1.89 23.66
C ALA A 54 0.75 1.64 22.43
N ASP A 55 0.09 0.48 22.36
CA ASP A 55 -0.84 0.15 21.27
C ASP A 55 -1.98 1.16 21.14
N LYS A 56 -2.45 1.71 22.26
CA LYS A 56 -3.51 2.73 22.25
C LYS A 56 -3.05 4.14 21.90
N ARG A 57 -1.76 4.44 22.06
CA ARG A 57 -1.23 5.82 21.97
C ARG A 57 -0.27 6.02 20.81
N MET A 58 0.35 4.97 20.32
CA MET A 58 1.38 5.07 19.30
C MET A 58 0.88 4.62 17.93
N ALA A 59 0.93 5.54 16.98
CA ALA A 59 0.75 5.19 15.58
C ALA A 59 2.05 4.62 15.01
N PRO A 60 2.01 3.51 14.25
CA PRO A 60 3.19 2.95 13.60
C PRO A 60 3.89 3.98 12.70
N CYS A 61 5.22 4.05 12.78
CA CYS A 61 6.01 4.99 11.97
C CYS A 61 5.83 4.72 10.47
N SER A 62 5.78 3.46 10.06
CA SER A 62 5.71 3.06 8.65
C SER A 62 4.52 3.67 7.90
N VAL A 63 3.32 3.60 8.45
CA VAL A 63 2.13 4.16 7.80
C VAL A 63 2.12 5.69 7.81
N ARG A 64 2.73 6.31 8.82
CA ARG A 64 2.89 7.77 8.86
C ARG A 64 3.89 8.25 7.82
N THR A 65 5.06 7.62 7.76
CA THR A 65 6.08 7.91 6.73
C THR A 65 5.51 7.72 5.32
N LEU A 66 4.71 6.68 5.11
CA LEU A 66 4.04 6.47 3.84
C LEU A 66 3.09 7.64 3.50
N ALA A 67 2.30 8.09 4.47
CA ALA A 67 1.41 9.24 4.28
C ALA A 67 2.17 10.55 4.03
N ASP A 68 3.30 10.77 4.72
CA ASP A 68 4.18 11.92 4.49
C ASP A 68 4.68 11.96 3.04
N ILE A 69 5.14 10.81 2.54
CA ILE A 69 5.65 10.65 1.19
C ILE A 69 4.54 10.88 0.15
N LEU A 70 3.36 10.30 0.35
CA LEU A 70 2.21 10.51 -0.55
C LEU A 70 1.76 11.97 -0.55
N HIS A 71 1.69 12.61 0.62
CA HIS A 71 1.37 14.02 0.73
C HIS A 71 2.41 14.90 0.01
N ALA A 72 3.70 14.62 0.19
CA ALA A 72 4.78 15.30 -0.52
C ALA A 72 4.72 15.07 -2.03
N SER A 73 4.15 13.93 -2.47
CA SER A 73 3.89 13.62 -3.89
C SER A 73 2.61 14.29 -4.43
N GLY A 74 1.91 15.11 -3.62
CA GLY A 74 0.77 15.91 -4.07
C GLY A 74 -0.61 15.30 -3.84
N PHE A 75 -0.71 14.11 -3.23
CA PHE A 75 -2.00 13.51 -2.88
C PHE A 75 -2.64 14.28 -1.71
N LYS A 76 -3.83 14.83 -1.92
CA LYS A 76 -4.52 15.73 -0.96
C LYS A 76 -5.51 14.98 -0.06
N HIS A 77 -6.21 13.99 -0.62
CA HIS A 77 -7.24 13.22 0.08
C HIS A 77 -6.64 11.93 0.60
N LEU A 78 -5.98 12.04 1.77
CA LEU A 78 -5.32 10.94 2.46
C LEU A 78 -5.95 10.73 3.84
N ARG A 79 -6.11 9.45 4.25
CA ARG A 79 -6.48 9.10 5.62
C ARG A 79 -5.72 7.86 6.07
N ILE A 80 -5.15 7.92 7.28
CA ILE A 80 -4.62 6.75 7.97
C ILE A 80 -5.67 6.27 8.96
N VAL A 81 -6.07 5.02 8.85
CA VAL A 81 -6.95 4.34 9.80
C VAL A 81 -6.17 3.26 10.52
N LEU A 82 -6.10 3.36 11.84
CA LEU A 82 -5.47 2.36 12.69
C LEU A 82 -6.57 1.50 13.32
N GLN A 83 -6.63 0.20 13.00
CA GLN A 83 -7.64 -0.68 13.62
C GLN A 83 -7.54 -0.73 15.14
N GLN A 84 -6.35 -0.53 15.71
CA GLN A 84 -6.20 -0.42 17.17
C GLN A 84 -7.00 0.73 17.79
N TRP A 85 -7.37 1.74 17.00
CA TRP A 85 -8.20 2.88 17.41
C TRP A 85 -9.61 2.79 16.85
N THR A 86 -9.77 2.17 15.69
CA THR A 86 -11.03 2.04 14.95
C THR A 86 -11.31 0.57 14.61
N PRO A 87 -11.64 -0.26 15.63
CA PRO A 87 -11.72 -1.72 15.49
C PRO A 87 -12.79 -2.19 14.49
N ASN A 88 -13.82 -1.39 14.29
CA ASN A 88 -14.94 -1.71 13.41
C ASN A 88 -14.80 -1.06 12.02
N PHE A 89 -13.60 -0.62 11.66
CA PHE A 89 -13.37 -0.03 10.34
C PHE A 89 -13.67 -1.06 9.23
N ARG A 90 -14.50 -0.63 8.27
CA ARG A 90 -14.86 -1.38 7.09
C ARG A 90 -14.54 -0.58 5.84
N PRO A 91 -13.57 -1.03 5.03
CA PRO A 91 -13.25 -0.36 3.77
C PRO A 91 -14.41 -0.23 2.80
N SER A 92 -15.34 -1.21 2.82
CA SER A 92 -16.55 -1.18 1.96
C SER A 92 -17.53 -0.04 2.27
N GLU A 93 -17.46 0.51 3.49
CA GLU A 93 -18.30 1.62 3.95
C GLU A 93 -17.52 2.94 4.03
N ALA A 94 -16.22 2.91 3.69
CA ALA A 94 -15.32 4.03 3.90
C ALA A 94 -15.59 5.18 2.92
N VAL A 95 -15.74 6.37 3.48
CA VAL A 95 -15.91 7.63 2.75
C VAL A 95 -14.88 8.64 3.24
N LEU A 96 -14.20 9.31 2.32
CA LEU A 96 -13.26 10.38 2.60
C LEU A 96 -13.69 11.63 1.83
N ASP A 97 -13.91 12.72 2.57
CA ASP A 97 -14.38 14.00 2.01
C ASP A 97 -15.66 13.85 1.16
N GLY A 98 -16.61 13.00 1.60
CA GLY A 98 -17.87 12.73 0.92
C GLY A 98 -17.78 11.81 -0.29
N ARG A 99 -16.63 11.22 -0.57
CA ARG A 99 -16.38 10.32 -1.72
C ARG A 99 -15.93 8.94 -1.25
N PRO A 100 -16.28 7.86 -1.98
CA PRO A 100 -15.68 6.55 -1.77
C PRO A 100 -14.16 6.61 -1.94
N ILE A 101 -13.44 5.69 -1.30
CA ILE A 101 -11.99 5.58 -1.47
C ILE A 101 -11.65 4.97 -2.83
N ASP A 102 -10.68 5.54 -3.53
CA ASP A 102 -10.17 5.05 -4.81
C ASP A 102 -9.06 3.99 -4.61
N VAL A 103 -8.25 4.16 -3.55
CA VAL A 103 -7.14 3.27 -3.23
C VAL A 103 -7.19 2.89 -1.76
N LEU A 104 -7.16 1.59 -1.49
CA LEU A 104 -6.96 1.02 -0.16
C LEU A 104 -5.55 0.45 -0.06
N MET A 105 -4.76 0.96 0.86
CA MET A 105 -3.44 0.44 1.20
C MET A 105 -3.53 -0.27 2.55
N VAL A 106 -3.28 -1.58 2.58
CA VAL A 106 -3.33 -2.38 3.81
C VAL A 106 -1.92 -2.70 4.25
N SER A 107 -1.57 -2.33 5.48
CA SER A 107 -0.28 -2.65 6.10
C SER A 107 -0.49 -3.48 7.36
N SER A 108 0.33 -4.50 7.55
CA SER A 108 0.27 -5.33 8.77
C SER A 108 1.62 -5.92 9.15
N MET A 109 1.76 -6.26 10.43
CA MET A 109 2.78 -7.19 10.92
C MET A 109 2.26 -8.63 10.78
N GLN A 110 3.18 -9.63 10.87
CA GLN A 110 2.83 -11.06 10.82
C GLN A 110 1.73 -11.43 11.83
N VAL A 111 1.84 -10.93 13.06
CA VAL A 111 0.86 -11.20 14.14
C VAL A 111 -0.51 -10.59 13.88
N HIS A 112 -0.65 -9.71 12.91
CA HIS A 112 -1.89 -9.04 12.52
C HIS A 112 -2.36 -9.46 11.12
N ALA A 113 -1.95 -10.64 10.66
CA ALA A 113 -2.27 -11.11 9.30
C ALA A 113 -3.79 -11.25 9.07
N GLU A 114 -4.49 -11.96 9.95
CA GLU A 114 -5.93 -12.21 9.76
C GLU A 114 -6.78 -10.93 9.68
N PRO A 115 -6.63 -9.93 10.58
CA PRO A 115 -7.29 -8.64 10.40
C PRO A 115 -6.96 -7.94 9.07
N SER A 116 -5.74 -8.09 8.54
CA SER A 116 -5.40 -7.51 7.23
C SER A 116 -6.15 -8.19 6.09
N TYR A 117 -6.33 -9.49 6.17
CA TYR A 117 -7.12 -10.26 5.21
C TYR A 117 -8.61 -9.90 5.28
N GLU A 118 -9.14 -9.69 6.49
CA GLU A 118 -10.52 -9.23 6.68
C GLU A 118 -10.78 -7.87 6.02
N LEU A 119 -9.83 -6.92 6.14
CA LEU A 119 -9.92 -5.62 5.47
C LEU A 119 -9.96 -5.77 3.94
N VAL A 120 -9.11 -6.63 3.38
CA VAL A 120 -9.08 -6.90 1.93
C VAL A 120 -10.39 -7.55 1.47
N ARG A 121 -10.85 -8.60 2.16
CA ARG A 121 -12.12 -9.27 1.85
C ARG A 121 -13.32 -8.33 1.94
N ASP A 122 -13.34 -7.45 2.95
CA ASP A 122 -14.42 -6.47 3.11
C ASP A 122 -14.46 -5.49 1.93
N ALA A 123 -13.30 -4.95 1.51
CA ALA A 123 -13.23 -4.10 0.32
C ALA A 123 -13.70 -4.82 -0.96
N CYS A 124 -13.39 -6.12 -1.09
CA CYS A 124 -13.79 -6.92 -2.25
C CYS A 124 -15.32 -7.10 -2.37
N ARG A 125 -16.09 -6.92 -1.28
CA ARG A 125 -17.57 -6.99 -1.31
C ARG A 125 -18.20 -5.95 -2.23
N LEU A 126 -17.49 -4.88 -2.55
CA LEU A 126 -17.97 -3.85 -3.49
C LEU A 126 -17.94 -4.31 -4.97
N GLY A 127 -17.44 -5.51 -5.25
CA GLY A 127 -17.37 -6.04 -6.62
C GLY A 127 -16.58 -5.14 -7.55
N ASP A 128 -17.18 -4.73 -8.67
CA ASP A 128 -16.51 -3.88 -9.66
C ASP A 128 -16.28 -2.45 -9.16
N ALA A 129 -17.04 -1.98 -8.17
CA ALA A 129 -16.88 -0.66 -7.57
C ALA A 129 -15.81 -0.60 -6.47
N ARG A 130 -15.09 -1.71 -6.22
CA ARG A 130 -14.05 -1.74 -5.18
C ARG A 130 -12.85 -0.86 -5.52
N PRO A 131 -12.17 -0.31 -4.51
CA PRO A 131 -10.94 0.43 -4.73
C PRO A 131 -9.83 -0.46 -5.30
N LEU A 132 -8.77 0.15 -5.81
CA LEU A 132 -7.50 -0.53 -6.02
C LEU A 132 -6.93 -0.92 -4.65
N ILE A 133 -6.70 -2.22 -4.43
CA ILE A 133 -6.23 -2.76 -3.15
C ILE A 133 -4.76 -3.10 -3.25
N LEU A 134 -3.94 -2.40 -2.45
CA LEU A 134 -2.50 -2.58 -2.35
C LEU A 134 -2.15 -3.10 -0.96
N ALA A 135 -1.43 -4.21 -0.87
CA ALA A 135 -0.93 -4.72 0.39
C ALA A 135 0.56 -4.42 0.57
N GLY A 136 0.99 -4.18 1.81
CA GLY A 136 2.37 -3.88 2.15
C GLY A 136 2.68 -4.15 3.63
N GLY A 137 3.87 -3.76 4.06
CA GLY A 137 4.36 -3.97 5.41
C GLY A 137 4.97 -5.36 5.64
N PRO A 138 5.44 -5.65 6.88
CA PRO A 138 6.21 -6.88 7.17
C PRO A 138 5.52 -8.17 6.74
N LYS A 139 4.20 -8.32 6.98
CA LYS A 139 3.46 -9.52 6.53
C LYS A 139 3.53 -9.72 5.03
N ALA A 140 3.30 -8.66 4.27
CA ALA A 140 3.32 -8.69 2.82
C ALA A 140 4.72 -8.96 2.24
N ILE A 141 5.78 -8.48 2.91
CA ILE A 141 7.16 -8.71 2.50
C ILE A 141 7.55 -10.20 2.62
N TYR A 142 7.12 -10.86 3.69
CA TYR A 142 7.50 -12.25 3.94
C TYR A 142 6.61 -13.25 3.21
N GLU A 143 5.33 -12.97 3.07
CA GLU A 143 4.32 -13.89 2.52
C GLU A 143 3.36 -13.14 1.57
N PRO A 144 3.86 -12.59 0.46
CA PRO A 144 3.07 -11.74 -0.42
C PRO A 144 1.92 -12.48 -1.11
N THR A 145 2.09 -13.77 -1.37
CA THR A 145 1.08 -14.59 -2.07
C THR A 145 -0.19 -14.82 -1.26
N ASP A 146 -0.11 -14.68 0.07
CA ASP A 146 -1.28 -14.85 0.95
C ASP A 146 -2.35 -13.77 0.75
N TYR A 147 -2.01 -12.68 0.07
CA TYR A 147 -2.94 -11.59 -0.25
C TYR A 147 -3.73 -11.82 -1.53
N PHE A 148 -3.49 -12.92 -2.26
CA PHE A 148 -4.23 -13.27 -3.46
C PHE A 148 -5.13 -14.47 -3.21
N GLU A 149 -6.24 -14.56 -3.96
CA GLU A 149 -7.18 -15.69 -3.89
C GLU A 149 -7.63 -16.05 -2.45
N MET A 150 -8.06 -15.03 -1.70
CA MET A 150 -8.33 -15.11 -0.27
C MET A 150 -9.70 -15.67 0.10
N GLY A 151 -10.49 -16.11 -0.87
CA GLY A 151 -11.85 -16.62 -0.68
C GLY A 151 -12.21 -17.71 -1.66
N PRO A 152 -13.39 -18.32 -1.47
CA PRO A 152 -13.91 -19.33 -2.40
C PRO A 152 -14.33 -18.73 -3.75
N GLU A 153 -14.54 -17.41 -3.80
CA GLU A 153 -14.90 -16.70 -5.02
C GLU A 153 -13.63 -16.17 -5.70
N PRO A 154 -13.52 -16.33 -7.03
CA PRO A 154 -12.39 -15.82 -7.78
C PRO A 154 -12.24 -14.29 -7.65
N GLY A 155 -11.00 -13.83 -7.58
CA GLY A 155 -10.68 -12.39 -7.57
C GLY A 155 -10.88 -11.71 -6.21
N VAL A 156 -11.11 -12.47 -5.13
CA VAL A 156 -11.09 -11.94 -3.76
C VAL A 156 -9.63 -11.86 -3.29
N GLY A 157 -9.08 -10.66 -3.25
CA GLY A 157 -7.70 -10.43 -2.83
C GLY A 157 -7.21 -9.04 -3.20
N ALA A 158 -5.95 -8.77 -2.85
CA ALA A 158 -5.27 -7.55 -3.26
C ALA A 158 -4.98 -7.56 -4.77
N ASP A 159 -4.93 -6.38 -5.36
CA ASP A 159 -4.55 -6.25 -6.78
C ASP A 159 -3.03 -6.31 -6.94
N CYS A 160 -2.29 -5.80 -5.95
CA CYS A 160 -0.82 -5.81 -5.93
C CYS A 160 -0.28 -5.80 -4.50
N VAL A 161 0.88 -6.41 -4.32
CA VAL A 161 1.64 -6.41 -3.07
C VAL A 161 2.97 -5.69 -3.30
N ALA A 162 3.25 -4.67 -2.48
CA ALA A 162 4.54 -3.99 -2.44
C ALA A 162 5.46 -4.68 -1.42
N VAL A 163 6.45 -5.42 -1.92
CA VAL A 163 7.46 -6.12 -1.10
C VAL A 163 8.72 -5.27 -0.96
N GLY A 164 8.51 -4.02 -0.54
CA GLY A 164 9.58 -3.05 -0.43
C GLY A 164 9.18 -1.79 0.32
N GLU A 165 10.09 -0.81 0.24
CA GLU A 165 9.90 0.51 0.84
C GLU A 165 8.93 1.38 0.00
N ALA A 166 8.55 2.53 0.54
CA ALA A 166 7.58 3.44 -0.08
C ALA A 166 7.92 3.85 -1.53
N TYR A 167 9.18 3.81 -1.93
CA TYR A 167 9.60 4.10 -3.30
C TYR A 167 8.95 3.15 -4.32
N VAL A 168 8.85 1.87 -4.00
CA VAL A 168 8.19 0.87 -4.86
C VAL A 168 6.73 1.25 -5.12
N LEU A 169 6.06 1.75 -4.08
CA LEU A 169 4.69 2.22 -4.19
C LEU A 169 4.58 3.48 -5.07
N LEU A 170 5.52 4.42 -4.94
CA LEU A 170 5.53 5.63 -5.79
C LEU A 170 5.72 5.27 -7.27
N GLU A 171 6.62 4.35 -7.60
CA GLU A 171 6.81 3.88 -8.98
C GLU A 171 5.55 3.19 -9.51
N LEU A 172 4.89 2.37 -8.70
CA LEU A 172 3.62 1.74 -9.05
C LEU A 172 2.54 2.79 -9.37
N LEU A 173 2.35 3.76 -8.46
CA LEU A 173 1.35 4.82 -8.65
C LEU A 173 1.67 5.68 -9.87
N GLU A 174 2.94 6.02 -10.10
CA GLU A 174 3.36 6.76 -11.30
C GLU A 174 3.01 5.99 -12.57
N ALA A 175 3.32 4.68 -12.62
CA ALA A 175 3.02 3.85 -13.77
C ALA A 175 1.51 3.75 -14.04
N VAL A 176 0.71 3.54 -12.99
CA VAL A 176 -0.75 3.43 -13.10
C VAL A 176 -1.38 4.76 -13.54
N LEU A 177 -0.97 5.87 -12.93
CA LEU A 177 -1.52 7.19 -13.24
C LEU A 177 -1.18 7.67 -14.65
N LYS A 178 -0.01 7.32 -15.19
CA LYS A 178 0.33 7.59 -16.60
C LYS A 178 -0.58 6.89 -17.60
N HIS A 179 -1.17 5.77 -17.21
CA HIS A 179 -2.10 5.00 -18.05
C HIS A 179 -3.58 5.33 -17.76
N ARG A 180 -3.88 6.12 -16.73
CA ARG A 180 -5.25 6.43 -16.33
C ARG A 180 -5.86 7.52 -17.22
N ALA A 181 -7.04 7.23 -17.78
CA ALA A 181 -7.85 8.24 -18.44
C ALA A 181 -8.62 9.09 -17.40
N SER A 182 -9.02 10.30 -17.78
CA SER A 182 -9.82 11.18 -16.91
C SER A 182 -11.15 10.51 -16.54
N GLY A 183 -11.48 10.47 -15.24
CA GLY A 183 -12.72 9.86 -14.73
C GLY A 183 -12.72 8.33 -14.69
N GLU A 184 -11.66 7.69 -15.13
CA GLU A 184 -11.55 6.23 -15.09
C GLU A 184 -11.26 5.74 -13.66
N PRO A 185 -11.90 4.63 -13.19
CA PRO A 185 -11.52 3.99 -11.95
C PRO A 185 -10.04 3.59 -11.98
N ILE A 186 -9.30 3.90 -10.92
CA ILE A 186 -7.85 3.63 -10.89
C ILE A 186 -7.52 2.14 -11.02
N ARG A 187 -8.41 1.26 -10.57
CA ARG A 187 -8.26 -0.19 -10.71
C ARG A 187 -8.25 -0.62 -12.18
N SER A 188 -9.07 0.02 -13.03
CA SER A 188 -9.06 -0.24 -14.48
C SER A 188 -7.74 0.19 -15.13
N ALA A 189 -7.20 1.33 -14.71
CA ALA A 189 -5.88 1.78 -15.14
C ALA A 189 -4.77 0.83 -14.66
N PHE A 190 -4.85 0.31 -13.43
CA PHE A 190 -3.93 -0.72 -12.92
C PHE A 190 -3.98 -1.98 -13.78
N ASP A 191 -5.16 -2.51 -14.10
CA ASP A 191 -5.31 -3.70 -14.93
C ASP A 191 -4.70 -3.50 -16.33
N ARG A 192 -4.84 -2.32 -16.92
CA ARG A 192 -4.21 -1.98 -18.20
C ARG A 192 -2.69 -1.93 -18.07
N THR A 193 -2.17 -1.28 -17.02
CA THR A 193 -0.74 -1.20 -16.73
C THR A 193 -0.13 -2.58 -16.51
N ARG A 194 -0.86 -3.46 -15.81
CA ARG A 194 -0.47 -4.86 -15.61
C ARG A 194 -0.39 -5.63 -16.93
N ARG A 195 -1.40 -5.49 -17.80
CA ARG A 195 -1.45 -6.17 -19.11
C ARG A 195 -0.41 -5.64 -20.11
N SER A 196 -0.02 -4.37 -20.00
CA SER A 196 1.03 -3.81 -20.84
C SER A 196 2.45 -4.32 -20.52
N GLY A 197 2.60 -5.02 -19.39
CA GLY A 197 3.92 -5.47 -18.92
C GLY A 197 4.73 -4.39 -18.22
N THR A 198 4.23 -3.16 -18.09
CA THR A 198 4.95 -2.04 -17.45
C THR A 198 5.36 -2.34 -16.01
N LEU A 199 4.52 -3.08 -15.27
CA LEU A 199 4.80 -3.42 -13.87
C LEU A 199 6.04 -4.32 -13.70
N ALA A 200 6.40 -5.11 -14.70
CA ALA A 200 7.58 -5.99 -14.65
C ALA A 200 8.90 -5.20 -14.52
N GLY A 201 8.91 -3.92 -14.93
CA GLY A 201 10.05 -3.02 -14.80
C GLY A 201 10.20 -2.36 -13.42
N ILE A 202 9.27 -2.60 -12.47
CA ILE A 202 9.29 -2.02 -11.12
C ILE A 202 9.70 -3.09 -10.11
N PRO A 203 10.97 -3.14 -9.65
CA PRO A 203 11.40 -4.14 -8.68
C PRO A 203 10.70 -3.97 -7.33
N GLY A 204 10.31 -5.10 -6.71
CA GLY A 204 9.64 -5.09 -5.40
C GLY A 204 8.12 -5.18 -5.46
N LEU A 205 7.54 -5.60 -6.58
CA LEU A 205 6.12 -5.88 -6.70
C LEU A 205 5.83 -7.37 -6.78
N VAL A 206 4.67 -7.76 -6.27
CA VAL A 206 4.04 -9.06 -6.54
C VAL A 206 2.59 -8.81 -6.96
N TYR A 207 2.17 -9.44 -8.04
CA TYR A 207 0.80 -9.35 -8.57
C TYR A 207 0.44 -10.61 -9.34
N LEU A 208 -0.86 -10.86 -9.54
CA LEU A 208 -1.28 -11.99 -10.37
C LEU A 208 -1.03 -11.69 -11.86
N SER A 209 -0.48 -12.65 -12.58
CA SER A 209 -0.29 -12.56 -14.03
C SER A 209 -1.61 -12.20 -14.73
N PRO A 210 -1.59 -11.41 -15.82
CA PRO A 210 -2.77 -11.24 -16.67
C PRO A 210 -3.33 -12.55 -17.23
N ASP A 211 -2.49 -13.57 -17.36
CA ASP A 211 -2.86 -14.91 -17.86
C ASP A 211 -3.30 -15.86 -16.74
N SER A 212 -3.38 -15.36 -15.49
CA SER A 212 -3.88 -16.12 -14.34
C SER A 212 -5.35 -16.48 -14.53
N SER A 213 -5.71 -17.73 -14.21
CA SER A 213 -7.11 -18.14 -14.07
C SER A 213 -7.41 -18.42 -12.59
N PRO A 214 -8.69 -18.39 -12.18
CA PRO A 214 -9.07 -18.74 -10.81
C PRO A 214 -8.58 -20.13 -10.38
N ASP A 215 -8.61 -21.10 -11.29
CA ASP A 215 -8.16 -22.48 -11.02
C ASP A 215 -6.63 -22.60 -11.00
N ARG A 216 -5.91 -21.62 -11.54
CA ARG A 216 -4.45 -21.63 -11.63
C ARG A 216 -3.92 -20.21 -11.48
N PRO A 217 -3.92 -19.66 -10.25
CA PRO A 217 -3.31 -18.36 -9.98
C PRO A 217 -1.79 -18.42 -10.18
N VAL A 218 -1.25 -17.46 -10.92
CA VAL A 218 0.17 -17.35 -11.18
C VAL A 218 0.64 -15.99 -10.67
N ALA A 219 1.41 -15.97 -9.59
CA ALA A 219 2.01 -14.76 -9.06
C ALA A 219 3.29 -14.40 -9.84
N VAL A 220 3.38 -13.13 -10.25
CA VAL A 220 4.58 -12.54 -10.84
C VAL A 220 5.32 -11.78 -9.75
N HIS A 221 6.59 -12.13 -9.54
CA HIS A 221 7.51 -11.43 -8.66
C HIS A 221 8.49 -10.61 -9.50
N THR A 222 8.55 -9.30 -9.31
CA THR A 222 9.40 -8.41 -10.12
C THR A 222 10.84 -8.27 -9.60
N GLY A 223 11.19 -9.05 -8.59
CA GLY A 223 12.54 -9.08 -8.02
C GLY A 223 12.69 -8.23 -6.76
N VAL A 224 13.94 -8.06 -6.34
CA VAL A 224 14.28 -7.33 -5.11
C VAL A 224 14.25 -5.83 -5.37
N GLN A 225 13.64 -5.08 -4.46
CA GLN A 225 13.62 -3.61 -4.52
C GLN A 225 15.02 -3.00 -4.55
N ARG A 226 15.13 -1.80 -5.10
CA ARG A 226 16.31 -0.95 -4.99
C ARG A 226 16.32 -0.25 -3.64
N LEU A 227 17.50 0.01 -3.11
CA LEU A 227 17.67 0.67 -1.82
C LEU A 227 17.84 2.19 -1.99
N LEU A 228 17.21 2.96 -1.13
CA LEU A 228 17.46 4.39 -1.03
C LEU A 228 18.86 4.62 -0.44
N ARG A 229 19.69 5.41 -1.15
CA ARG A 229 21.05 5.69 -0.71
C ARG A 229 21.09 6.80 0.33
N ASN A 230 20.31 7.85 0.11
CA ASN A 230 20.23 9.02 0.96
C ASN A 230 18.83 9.16 1.56
N LEU A 231 18.73 8.97 2.88
CA LEU A 231 17.47 9.10 3.60
C LEU A 231 16.99 10.56 3.71
N ASP A 232 17.86 11.55 3.48
CA ASP A 232 17.48 12.96 3.47
C ASP A 232 16.62 13.36 2.27
N GLU A 233 16.47 12.47 1.28
CA GLU A 233 15.49 12.64 0.22
C GLU A 233 14.04 12.40 0.68
N MET A 234 13.86 11.75 1.84
CA MET A 234 12.53 11.53 2.40
C MET A 234 11.98 12.84 2.99
N PRO A 235 10.67 13.11 2.82
CA PRO A 235 10.06 14.27 3.41
C PRO A 235 10.07 14.20 4.94
N MET A 236 10.05 15.37 5.58
CA MET A 236 9.92 15.47 7.04
C MET A 236 8.59 14.82 7.50
N PRO A 237 8.59 14.05 8.60
CA PRO A 237 7.42 13.30 9.08
C PRO A 237 6.42 14.23 9.81
N ASP A 238 5.69 15.04 9.07
CA ASP A 238 4.73 16.03 9.58
C ASP A 238 3.29 15.74 9.14
N ALA A 239 3.06 15.54 7.85
CA ALA A 239 1.73 15.38 7.28
C ALA A 239 1.02 14.11 7.78
N GLY A 240 1.75 13.03 8.03
CA GLY A 240 1.23 11.78 8.52
C GLY A 240 0.46 11.89 9.84
N TYR A 241 0.78 12.87 10.67
CA TYR A 241 -0.01 13.15 11.88
C TYR A 241 -1.34 13.84 11.59
N ARG A 242 -1.39 14.69 10.57
CA ARG A 242 -2.59 15.46 10.21
C ARG A 242 -3.67 14.60 9.58
N VAL A 243 -3.27 13.52 8.92
CA VAL A 243 -4.17 12.61 8.21
C VAL A 243 -4.52 11.34 9.01
N LEU A 244 -4.11 11.27 10.28
CA LEU A 244 -4.52 10.20 11.18
C LEU A 244 -6.00 10.32 11.52
N GLU A 245 -6.74 9.23 11.36
CA GLU A 245 -8.07 9.10 11.95
C GLU A 245 -7.95 9.18 13.47
N PRO A 246 -8.66 10.10 14.14
CA PRO A 246 -8.56 10.22 15.58
C PRO A 246 -9.09 8.96 16.27
N PRO A 247 -8.52 8.58 17.44
CA PRO A 247 -9.01 7.44 18.19
C PRO A 247 -10.45 7.71 18.65
N HIS A 248 -11.33 6.73 18.49
CA HIS A 248 -12.66 6.79 19.07
C HIS A 248 -12.56 6.88 20.60
N ARG A 249 -13.20 7.86 21.20
CA ARG A 249 -13.26 8.09 22.64
C ARG A 249 -14.38 7.28 23.28
#